data_abf320d198976239da2fd76282ef8675
#
_entry.id   abf320d198976239da2fd76282ef8675
#
_cell.length_a   1.000
_cell.length_b   1.000
_cell.length_c   1.000
_cell.angle_alpha   90.00
_cell.angle_beta   90.00
_cell.angle_gamma   90.00
#
_symmetry.space_group_name_H-M   'P 1'
#
loop_
_entity.id
_entity.type
_entity.pdbx_description
1 polymer ?
#
loop_
_entity_poly.entity_id
_entity_poly.type
_entity_poly.pdbx_seq_one_letter_code
_entity_poly.pdbx_strand_id
1 'polypeptide(L)'
;MTSSARTRWIFAGQLGPLFDDGGPMMIVEARSVFGRRPMHRAKAHLLLSAMRHRATELGDRVEYHRVERYSDVVGGGGRGSADRRDDLEVIDPTSWAARRFVRERGIHVLPSRGFVTSEKDFTVWADSRQGKRLLLEDFYRGVRERTGVLMRGDQPEGGRFNFDHDNRNPPPKNAAGLGLPDPWWPVEDEIDEEVRHDLDRWQSEGVVQLVGDDGPRRFAATAAEAERALADFVEVRLNDFGPFEDAMLSGDWTMSHSLLSAPMNLGLLDPLHAIETVEAEHAAGRAPLSSVEGFVRQIMGWRDYVWHLYWYLGEGYRTGNNALDARRPLPEKFRLLDAAAIRSNCLRETIDGMRRHGWAHHIQRLMVLGNWALQHGYDPVELNDWFVDMFVDGTPWVMPANVIGMSQHADGGLVATKPYVSGGAYIDRMSDFCGGCEFNPKVRLGENACPFTAGYWAFLDRVEPRIRHNHRMAQPLSGLRRLADREAVVDQERHRDSW
;
A
#
# COMPACT_ATOMS: atom_id res chain seq x y z
N MET A 1 -45.53 7.06 11.62
CA MET A 1 -44.31 6.94 12.42
C MET A 1 -43.15 7.26 11.47
N THR A 2 -42.59 8.44 11.55
CA THR A 2 -41.37 8.80 10.81
C THR A 2 -40.25 7.92 11.35
N SER A 3 -39.76 6.99 10.53
CA SER A 3 -38.53 6.22 10.86
C SER A 3 -37.47 7.25 11.22
N SER A 4 -37.03 7.28 12.48
CA SER A 4 -35.88 8.06 12.89
C SER A 4 -34.72 7.60 12.00
N ALA A 5 -34.01 8.53 11.35
CA ALA A 5 -32.86 8.18 10.54
C ALA A 5 -31.81 7.51 11.45
N ARG A 6 -31.28 6.34 11.03
CA ARG A 6 -30.23 5.66 11.78
C ARG A 6 -28.97 6.54 11.84
N THR A 7 -28.24 6.45 12.95
CA THR A 7 -26.93 7.07 13.08
C THR A 7 -25.89 6.26 12.31
N ARG A 8 -25.20 6.89 11.38
CA ARG A 8 -24.13 6.23 10.60
C ARG A 8 -22.81 6.21 11.37
N TRP A 9 -22.39 5.01 11.75
CA TRP A 9 -21.07 4.82 12.30
C TRP A 9 -20.05 4.70 11.16
N ILE A 10 -19.08 5.61 11.09
CA ILE A 10 -17.98 5.62 10.09
C ILE A 10 -16.66 5.22 10.73
N PHE A 11 -15.89 4.44 9.98
CA PHE A 11 -14.55 3.99 10.34
C PHE A 11 -13.49 4.85 9.67
N ALA A 12 -12.23 4.72 10.10
CA ALA A 12 -11.11 5.50 9.60
C ALA A 12 -10.87 5.43 8.06
N GLY A 13 -11.44 4.46 7.36
CA GLY A 13 -11.43 4.39 5.89
C GLY A 13 -12.65 5.00 5.21
N GLN A 14 -13.49 5.79 5.92
CA GLN A 14 -14.80 6.27 5.49
C GLN A 14 -15.03 7.72 5.89
N LEU A 15 -13.96 8.56 5.90
CA LEU A 15 -14.01 9.88 6.49
C LEU A 15 -14.41 11.01 5.53
N GLY A 16 -14.53 10.73 4.23
CA GLY A 16 -14.85 11.75 3.23
C GLY A 16 -16.33 11.93 2.92
N PRO A 17 -16.63 12.91 2.05
CA PRO A 17 -18.01 13.25 1.64
C PRO A 17 -18.78 12.08 1.02
N LEU A 18 -18.10 11.17 0.32
CA LEU A 18 -18.71 9.98 -0.30
C LEU A 18 -19.48 9.10 0.69
N PHE A 19 -19.16 9.19 1.97
CA PHE A 19 -19.75 8.40 3.05
C PHE A 19 -20.80 9.17 3.85
N ASP A 20 -21.08 10.42 3.48
CA ASP A 20 -22.00 11.35 4.17
C ASP A 20 -23.30 11.54 3.37
N ASP A 21 -24.39 10.99 3.84
CA ASP A 21 -25.73 11.16 3.25
C ASP A 21 -26.55 12.27 3.98
N GLY A 22 -25.89 13.12 4.78
CA GLY A 22 -26.53 14.26 5.46
C GLY A 22 -27.21 13.94 6.80
N GLY A 23 -27.23 12.69 7.23
CA GLY A 23 -27.83 12.23 8.49
C GLY A 23 -26.90 12.37 9.71
N PRO A 24 -27.36 11.89 10.90
CA PRO A 24 -26.54 11.82 12.10
C PRO A 24 -25.41 10.81 11.91
N MET A 25 -24.23 11.11 12.48
CA MET A 25 -23.05 10.27 12.37
C MET A 25 -22.44 9.93 13.73
N MET A 26 -21.66 8.86 13.77
CA MET A 26 -20.86 8.48 14.92
C MET A 26 -19.44 8.15 14.46
N ILE A 27 -18.45 8.64 15.20
CA ILE A 27 -17.03 8.28 15.04
C ILE A 27 -16.54 7.74 16.38
N VAL A 28 -15.83 6.62 16.35
CA VAL A 28 -15.26 6.01 17.56
C VAL A 28 -13.75 5.92 17.43
N GLU A 29 -13.03 6.68 18.24
CA GLU A 29 -11.59 6.59 18.45
C GLU A 29 -11.31 5.55 19.53
N ALA A 30 -10.92 4.33 19.13
CA ALA A 30 -10.64 3.23 20.03
C ALA A 30 -9.13 3.06 20.24
N ARG A 31 -8.63 3.45 21.43
CA ARG A 31 -7.21 3.45 21.76
C ARG A 31 -6.52 2.10 21.57
N SER A 32 -7.18 1.01 21.90
CA SER A 32 -6.66 -0.35 21.76
C SER A 32 -6.30 -0.75 20.31
N VAL A 33 -6.79 -0.04 19.30
CA VAL A 33 -6.42 -0.30 17.90
C VAL A 33 -4.95 0.06 17.66
N PHE A 34 -4.48 1.12 18.31
CA PHE A 34 -3.11 1.63 18.16
C PHE A 34 -2.08 0.87 19.01
N GLY A 35 -2.51 0.15 20.03
CA GLY A 35 -1.65 -0.65 20.92
C GLY A 35 -1.48 -2.12 20.51
N ARG A 36 -2.03 -2.57 19.41
CA ARG A 36 -1.99 -4.00 19.01
C ARG A 36 -0.61 -4.49 18.60
N ARG A 37 0.13 -3.65 17.90
CA ARG A 37 1.49 -3.91 17.38
C ARG A 37 2.23 -2.58 17.29
N PRO A 38 3.58 -2.60 17.20
CA PRO A 38 4.33 -1.39 16.85
C PRO A 38 3.80 -0.79 15.56
N MET A 39 3.58 0.52 15.55
CA MET A 39 3.01 1.25 14.41
C MET A 39 3.85 2.49 14.10
N HIS A 40 3.89 2.88 12.82
CA HIS A 40 4.57 4.11 12.44
C HIS A 40 3.87 5.32 13.04
N ARG A 41 4.64 6.23 13.67
CA ARG A 41 4.11 7.43 14.33
C ARG A 41 3.30 8.31 13.38
N ALA A 42 3.82 8.57 12.17
CA ALA A 42 3.10 9.36 11.16
C ALA A 42 1.76 8.74 10.75
N LYS A 43 1.65 7.40 10.74
CA LYS A 43 0.38 6.72 10.48
C LYS A 43 -0.63 6.93 11.60
N ALA A 44 -0.22 6.71 12.84
CA ALA A 44 -1.09 6.92 14.00
C ALA A 44 -1.58 8.37 14.05
N HIS A 45 -0.67 9.32 13.82
CA HIS A 45 -0.97 10.74 13.74
C HIS A 45 -2.00 11.04 12.64
N LEU A 46 -1.75 10.61 11.40
CA LEU A 46 -2.68 10.85 10.28
C LEU A 46 -4.08 10.27 10.51
N LEU A 47 -4.18 9.04 11.05
CA LEU A 47 -5.47 8.41 11.33
C LEU A 47 -6.29 9.20 12.36
N LEU A 48 -5.67 9.60 13.46
CA LEU A 48 -6.33 10.36 14.52
C LEU A 48 -6.67 11.77 14.07
N SER A 49 -5.74 12.46 13.38
CA SER A 49 -5.99 13.79 12.83
C SER A 49 -7.17 13.78 11.86
N ALA A 50 -7.21 12.82 10.93
CA ALA A 50 -8.32 12.73 9.98
C ALA A 50 -9.67 12.44 10.67
N MET A 51 -9.72 11.60 11.69
CA MET A 51 -10.94 11.35 12.46
C MET A 51 -11.42 12.59 13.20
N ARG A 52 -10.51 13.33 13.83
CA ARG A 52 -10.84 14.53 14.62
C ARG A 52 -11.22 15.72 13.72
N HIS A 53 -10.52 15.93 12.60
CA HIS A 53 -10.93 16.91 11.59
C HIS A 53 -12.32 16.61 11.05
N ARG A 54 -12.60 15.34 10.71
CA ARG A 54 -13.93 14.95 10.24
C ARG A 54 -15.00 15.21 11.30
N ALA A 55 -14.72 14.96 12.57
CA ALA A 55 -15.66 15.28 13.64
C ALA A 55 -15.93 16.79 13.73
N THR A 56 -14.90 17.61 13.59
CA THR A 56 -15.03 19.09 13.57
C THR A 56 -15.85 19.55 12.36
N GLU A 57 -15.63 19.00 11.16
CA GLU A 57 -16.42 19.32 9.96
C GLU A 57 -17.90 18.97 10.10
N LEU A 58 -18.20 17.85 10.74
CA LEU A 58 -19.59 17.39 10.94
C LEU A 58 -20.34 18.18 12.01
N GLY A 59 -19.63 18.79 12.96
CA GLY A 59 -20.21 19.62 14.03
C GLY A 59 -21.28 18.86 14.83
N ASP A 60 -22.45 19.47 15.00
CA ASP A 60 -23.54 18.90 15.79
C ASP A 60 -24.15 17.60 15.23
N ARG A 61 -23.78 17.21 14.02
CA ARG A 61 -24.27 15.96 13.40
C ARG A 61 -23.51 14.73 13.84
N VAL A 62 -22.37 14.86 14.55
CA VAL A 62 -21.55 13.73 14.94
C VAL A 62 -21.49 13.50 16.43
N GLU A 63 -21.67 12.25 16.84
CA GLU A 63 -21.27 11.75 18.14
C GLU A 63 -19.82 11.26 18.07
N TYR A 64 -18.88 11.94 18.72
CA TYR A 64 -17.46 11.54 18.76
C TYR A 64 -17.11 10.92 20.10
N HIS A 65 -16.68 9.64 20.06
CA HIS A 65 -16.35 8.85 21.24
C HIS A 65 -14.86 8.54 21.30
N ARG A 66 -14.18 8.90 22.38
CA ARG A 66 -12.81 8.47 22.72
C ARG A 66 -12.89 7.41 23.80
N VAL A 67 -12.61 6.17 23.44
CA VAL A 67 -12.79 4.99 24.31
C VAL A 67 -11.61 4.01 24.20
N GLU A 68 -11.58 3.03 25.11
CA GLU A 68 -10.57 1.97 25.00
C GLU A 68 -10.86 1.03 23.85
N ARG A 69 -12.13 0.62 23.67
CA ARG A 69 -12.54 -0.39 22.67
C ARG A 69 -13.85 0.03 21.99
N TYR A 70 -14.05 -0.38 20.76
CA TYR A 70 -15.32 -0.21 20.05
C TYR A 70 -16.52 -0.79 20.83
N SER A 71 -16.33 -1.89 21.58
CA SER A 71 -17.36 -2.49 22.42
C SER A 71 -17.85 -1.60 23.56
N ASP A 72 -17.10 -0.59 23.94
CA ASP A 72 -17.48 0.32 25.02
C ASP A 72 -18.62 1.29 24.59
N VAL A 73 -18.77 1.49 23.28
CA VAL A 73 -19.85 2.30 22.69
C VAL A 73 -21.00 1.42 22.18
N VAL A 74 -20.70 0.26 21.58
CA VAL A 74 -21.67 -0.58 20.87
C VAL A 74 -21.89 -1.88 21.65
N GLY A 75 -22.39 -1.76 22.88
CA GLY A 75 -22.96 -2.85 23.68
C GLY A 75 -22.10 -4.11 23.85
N GLY A 76 -21.36 -4.17 24.94
CA GLY A 76 -21.03 -5.41 25.63
C GLY A 76 -21.86 -5.44 26.90
N GLY A 77 -22.79 -6.37 27.04
CA GLY A 77 -23.67 -6.73 28.15
C GLY A 77 -23.53 -6.12 29.56
N GLY A 78 -23.21 -4.83 29.71
CA GLY A 78 -23.19 -4.11 30.97
C GLY A 78 -24.59 -3.56 31.27
N ARG A 79 -25.09 -3.83 32.47
CA ARG A 79 -26.36 -3.24 32.95
C ARG A 79 -26.29 -1.71 32.85
N GLY A 80 -26.98 -1.11 31.89
CA GLY A 80 -27.17 0.34 31.77
C GLY A 80 -26.82 0.98 30.43
N SER A 81 -26.19 0.31 29.46
CA SER A 81 -26.07 0.82 28.09
C SER A 81 -27.34 0.47 27.33
N ALA A 82 -28.10 1.48 26.87
CA ALA A 82 -29.18 1.25 25.93
C ALA A 82 -28.62 0.48 24.72
N ASP A 83 -29.34 -0.56 24.30
CA ASP A 83 -28.96 -1.34 23.13
C ASP A 83 -29.17 -0.48 21.88
N ARG A 84 -28.12 0.22 21.45
CA ARG A 84 -28.15 1.18 20.31
C ARG A 84 -28.03 0.50 18.96
N ARG A 85 -27.93 -0.84 18.90
CA ARG A 85 -27.63 -1.59 17.67
C ARG A 85 -28.66 -1.36 16.57
N ASP A 86 -29.93 -1.28 16.93
CA ASP A 86 -31.03 -1.06 15.99
C ASP A 86 -31.05 0.38 15.42
N ASP A 87 -30.42 1.34 16.11
CA ASP A 87 -30.31 2.74 15.73
C ASP A 87 -29.06 3.03 14.90
N LEU A 88 -28.18 2.05 14.70
CA LEU A 88 -26.93 2.21 13.96
C LEU A 88 -27.01 1.59 12.56
N GLU A 89 -26.30 2.23 11.64
CA GLU A 89 -25.93 1.67 10.35
C GLU A 89 -24.46 1.90 10.07
N VAL A 90 -23.84 1.03 9.25
CA VAL A 90 -22.48 1.19 8.77
C VAL A 90 -22.43 0.98 7.26
N ILE A 91 -21.57 1.69 6.56
CA ILE A 91 -21.13 1.27 5.23
C ILE A 91 -20.17 0.10 5.42
N ASP A 92 -20.28 -0.95 4.63
CA ASP A 92 -19.55 -2.22 4.84
C ASP A 92 -18.03 -1.94 5.08
N PRO A 93 -17.52 -2.32 6.26
CA PRO A 93 -16.16 -1.94 6.66
C PRO A 93 -15.08 -2.60 5.80
N THR A 94 -13.92 -1.96 5.73
CA THR A 94 -12.80 -2.34 4.85
C THR A 94 -11.88 -3.43 5.41
N SER A 95 -12.26 -4.13 6.48
CA SER A 95 -11.48 -5.24 7.04
C SER A 95 -12.34 -6.38 7.53
N TRP A 96 -11.82 -7.62 7.44
CA TRP A 96 -12.49 -8.82 7.97
C TRP A 96 -12.86 -8.67 9.44
N ALA A 97 -11.97 -8.12 10.25
CA ALA A 97 -12.23 -7.95 11.68
C ALA A 97 -13.38 -6.97 11.96
N ALA A 98 -13.40 -5.83 11.26
CA ALA A 98 -14.48 -4.85 11.43
C ALA A 98 -15.81 -5.38 10.84
N ARG A 99 -15.78 -6.03 9.65
CA ARG A 99 -16.96 -6.65 9.02
C ARG A 99 -17.57 -7.72 9.94
N ARG A 100 -16.75 -8.57 10.55
CA ARG A 100 -17.20 -9.55 11.54
C ARG A 100 -17.77 -8.89 12.78
N PHE A 101 -17.07 -7.89 13.33
CA PHE A 101 -17.52 -7.17 14.52
C PHE A 101 -18.92 -6.55 14.37
N VAL A 102 -19.20 -5.89 13.25
CA VAL A 102 -20.51 -5.26 13.01
C VAL A 102 -21.62 -6.29 12.76
N ARG A 103 -21.31 -7.39 12.04
CA ARG A 103 -22.26 -8.46 11.74
C ARG A 103 -22.66 -9.25 12.99
N GLU A 104 -21.69 -9.60 13.85
CA GLU A 104 -21.95 -10.28 15.12
C GLU A 104 -22.84 -9.47 16.07
N ARG A 105 -22.89 -8.15 15.89
CA ARG A 105 -23.76 -7.25 16.68
C ARG A 105 -25.08 -6.93 16.01
N GLY A 106 -25.33 -7.46 14.82
CA GLY A 106 -26.57 -7.23 14.09
C GLY A 106 -26.74 -5.77 13.60
N ILE A 107 -25.66 -4.99 13.50
CA ILE A 107 -25.72 -3.62 12.99
C ILE A 107 -26.08 -3.66 11.50
N HIS A 108 -26.97 -2.74 11.07
CA HIS A 108 -27.36 -2.65 9.67
C HIS A 108 -26.17 -2.27 8.78
N VAL A 109 -25.90 -3.07 7.74
CA VAL A 109 -24.75 -2.88 6.84
C VAL A 109 -25.22 -2.43 5.47
N LEU A 110 -24.72 -1.29 5.02
CA LEU A 110 -24.93 -0.74 3.67
C LEU A 110 -23.81 -1.23 2.72
N PRO A 111 -24.04 -1.20 1.40
CA PRO A 111 -23.01 -1.56 0.42
C PRO A 111 -21.72 -0.73 0.58
N SER A 112 -20.58 -1.36 0.28
CA SER A 112 -19.27 -0.67 0.25
C SER A 112 -19.24 0.49 -0.76
N ARG A 113 -18.49 1.55 -0.44
CA ARG A 113 -18.28 2.73 -1.28
C ARG A 113 -16.77 3.01 -1.41
N GLY A 114 -16.36 3.86 -2.35
CA GLY A 114 -14.98 4.29 -2.55
C GLY A 114 -14.15 3.31 -3.39
N PHE A 115 -14.82 2.52 -4.22
CA PHE A 115 -14.23 1.63 -5.23
C PHE A 115 -14.98 1.80 -6.55
N VAL A 116 -14.28 1.56 -7.67
CA VAL A 116 -14.84 1.75 -9.02
C VAL A 116 -15.87 0.66 -9.36
N THR A 117 -15.63 -0.57 -8.87
CA THR A 117 -16.50 -1.72 -9.16
C THR A 117 -17.00 -2.35 -7.86
N SER A 118 -18.08 -3.16 -7.95
CA SER A 118 -18.66 -3.85 -6.81
C SER A 118 -18.04 -5.24 -6.60
N GLU A 119 -18.12 -5.75 -5.35
CA GLU A 119 -17.71 -7.15 -5.04
C GLU A 119 -18.49 -8.16 -5.90
N LYS A 120 -19.74 -7.86 -6.20
CA LYS A 120 -20.58 -8.71 -7.08
C LYS A 120 -20.03 -8.76 -8.50
N ASP A 121 -19.66 -7.62 -9.06
CA ASP A 121 -19.09 -7.56 -10.43
C ASP A 121 -17.81 -8.35 -10.53
N PHE A 122 -16.94 -8.21 -9.52
CA PHE A 122 -15.69 -8.98 -9.47
C PHE A 122 -15.95 -10.48 -9.33
N THR A 123 -16.86 -10.89 -8.45
CA THR A 123 -17.20 -12.31 -8.27
C THR A 123 -17.71 -12.92 -9.57
N VAL A 124 -18.63 -12.26 -10.26
CA VAL A 124 -19.15 -12.71 -11.56
C VAL A 124 -18.01 -12.84 -12.59
N TRP A 125 -17.12 -11.85 -12.65
CA TRP A 125 -15.96 -11.92 -13.54
C TRP A 125 -15.01 -13.06 -13.16
N ALA A 126 -14.65 -13.20 -11.87
CA ALA A 126 -13.71 -14.22 -11.40
C ALA A 126 -14.25 -15.64 -11.64
N ASP A 127 -15.53 -15.89 -11.35
CA ASP A 127 -16.19 -17.19 -11.56
C ASP A 127 -16.28 -17.53 -13.06
N SER A 128 -16.46 -16.53 -13.93
CA SER A 128 -16.46 -16.73 -15.40
C SER A 128 -15.10 -17.19 -15.95
N ARG A 129 -14.03 -17.05 -15.20
CA ARG A 129 -12.67 -17.48 -15.61
C ARG A 129 -12.50 -19.00 -15.63
N GLN A 130 -13.40 -19.78 -15.00
CA GLN A 130 -13.43 -21.26 -15.05
C GLN A 130 -12.06 -21.91 -14.79
N GLY A 131 -11.37 -21.49 -13.73
CA GLY A 131 -10.04 -22.00 -13.35
C GLY A 131 -8.85 -21.37 -14.12
N LYS A 132 -9.08 -20.43 -15.02
CA LYS A 132 -8.01 -19.58 -15.57
C LYS A 132 -7.51 -18.63 -14.48
N ARG A 133 -6.27 -18.16 -14.65
CA ARG A 133 -5.70 -17.17 -13.72
C ARG A 133 -6.53 -15.88 -13.68
N LEU A 134 -6.63 -15.32 -12.49
CA LEU A 134 -7.21 -14.00 -12.28
C LEU A 134 -6.10 -12.96 -12.58
N LEU A 135 -5.95 -12.57 -13.87
CA LEU A 135 -4.93 -11.61 -14.25
C LEU A 135 -5.48 -10.19 -14.14
N LEU A 136 -4.70 -9.29 -13.56
CA LEU A 136 -5.04 -7.87 -13.46
C LEU A 136 -5.39 -7.27 -14.82
N GLU A 137 -4.60 -7.57 -15.85
CA GLU A 137 -4.79 -7.01 -17.18
C GLU A 137 -6.16 -7.37 -17.78
N ASP A 138 -6.63 -8.59 -17.53
CA ASP A 138 -7.94 -9.04 -17.98
C ASP A 138 -9.08 -8.35 -17.20
N PHE A 139 -8.91 -8.18 -15.89
CA PHE A 139 -9.85 -7.44 -15.05
C PHE A 139 -9.93 -5.98 -15.47
N TYR A 140 -8.78 -5.29 -15.56
CA TYR A 140 -8.67 -3.89 -15.92
C TYR A 140 -9.30 -3.59 -17.30
N ARG A 141 -9.03 -4.44 -18.29
CA ARG A 141 -9.67 -4.33 -19.59
C ARG A 141 -11.19 -4.36 -19.47
N GLY A 142 -11.74 -5.36 -18.79
CA GLY A 142 -13.19 -5.49 -18.61
C GLY A 142 -13.82 -4.34 -17.86
N VAL A 143 -13.10 -3.72 -16.90
CA VAL A 143 -13.57 -2.53 -16.20
C VAL A 143 -13.62 -1.34 -17.14
N ARG A 144 -12.57 -1.08 -17.92
CA ARG A 144 -12.53 0.02 -18.90
C ARG A 144 -13.63 -0.11 -19.97
N GLU A 145 -13.84 -1.31 -20.51
CA GLU A 145 -14.90 -1.58 -21.49
C GLU A 145 -16.29 -1.27 -20.93
N ARG A 146 -16.53 -1.52 -19.64
CA ARG A 146 -17.81 -1.23 -18.99
C ARG A 146 -18.01 0.22 -18.61
N THR A 147 -16.96 0.89 -18.17
CA THR A 147 -17.03 2.26 -17.65
C THR A 147 -16.82 3.32 -18.74
N GLY A 148 -16.22 2.95 -19.86
CA GLY A 148 -15.86 3.88 -20.92
C GLY A 148 -14.58 4.68 -20.66
N VAL A 149 -13.91 4.48 -19.52
CA VAL A 149 -12.69 5.21 -19.14
C VAL A 149 -11.56 4.92 -20.12
N LEU A 150 -10.96 5.98 -20.67
CA LEU A 150 -9.95 5.93 -21.74
C LEU A 150 -10.36 5.07 -22.93
N MET A 151 -11.63 5.14 -23.34
CA MET A 151 -12.17 4.42 -24.49
C MET A 151 -12.69 5.40 -25.55
N ARG A 152 -12.57 5.00 -26.84
CA ARG A 152 -13.25 5.64 -27.98
C ARG A 152 -14.20 4.62 -28.64
N GLY A 153 -15.46 4.66 -28.22
CA GLY A 153 -16.39 3.57 -28.56
C GLY A 153 -15.88 2.25 -27.99
N ASP A 154 -15.76 1.23 -28.81
CA ASP A 154 -15.31 -0.12 -28.41
C ASP A 154 -13.77 -0.28 -28.41
N GLN A 155 -13.01 0.76 -28.74
CA GLN A 155 -11.56 0.70 -28.82
C GLN A 155 -10.90 1.47 -27.66
N PRO A 156 -9.80 0.97 -27.09
CA PRO A 156 -9.04 1.72 -26.11
C PRO A 156 -8.38 2.94 -26.75
N GLU A 157 -8.34 4.04 -26.01
CA GLU A 157 -7.60 5.24 -26.40
C GLU A 157 -6.14 4.88 -26.71
N GLY A 158 -5.61 5.39 -27.83
CA GLY A 158 -4.26 5.04 -28.29
C GLY A 158 -4.08 3.60 -28.80
N GLY A 159 -5.17 2.84 -29.02
CA GLY A 159 -5.16 1.51 -29.64
C GLY A 159 -4.66 0.36 -28.76
N ARG A 160 -4.37 0.60 -27.48
CA ARG A 160 -3.95 -0.44 -26.53
C ARG A 160 -4.41 -0.15 -25.11
N PHE A 161 -4.57 -1.18 -24.28
CA PHE A 161 -5.05 -1.05 -22.90
C PHE A 161 -3.94 -0.74 -21.88
N ASN A 162 -2.67 -0.95 -22.22
CA ASN A 162 -1.57 -0.87 -21.28
C ASN A 162 -0.37 -0.18 -21.91
N PHE A 163 0.14 0.88 -21.25
CA PHE A 163 1.30 1.68 -21.64
C PHE A 163 2.51 1.49 -20.69
N ASP A 164 2.48 0.50 -19.80
CA ASP A 164 3.53 0.22 -18.80
C ASP A 164 4.95 0.11 -19.40
N HIS A 165 5.05 -0.39 -20.64
CA HIS A 165 6.35 -0.45 -21.34
C HIS A 165 6.97 0.93 -21.58
N ASP A 166 6.15 1.96 -21.75
CA ASP A 166 6.59 3.33 -22.01
C ASP A 166 6.96 4.06 -20.70
N ASN A 167 6.63 3.48 -19.55
CA ASN A 167 6.66 4.07 -18.22
C ASN A 167 7.81 3.52 -17.34
N ARG A 168 8.93 3.06 -17.90
CA ARG A 168 10.03 2.42 -17.18
C ARG A 168 11.38 3.08 -17.46
N ASN A 169 11.40 4.40 -17.52
CA ASN A 169 12.64 5.12 -17.71
C ASN A 169 13.48 5.09 -16.43
N PRO A 170 14.80 4.93 -16.54
CA PRO A 170 15.69 5.16 -15.42
C PRO A 170 15.67 6.64 -15.04
N PRO A 171 16.07 7.00 -13.82
CA PRO A 171 16.19 8.39 -13.43
C PRO A 171 17.24 9.11 -14.29
N PRO A 172 17.14 10.45 -14.44
CA PRO A 172 18.16 11.22 -15.14
C PRO A 172 19.53 11.02 -14.48
N LYS A 173 20.58 10.89 -15.28
CA LYS A 173 21.95 10.69 -14.77
C LYS A 173 22.42 11.89 -13.96
N ASN A 174 23.03 11.61 -12.80
CA ASN A 174 23.60 12.60 -11.89
C ASN A 174 22.56 13.64 -11.37
N ALA A 175 21.26 13.33 -11.40
CA ALA A 175 20.22 14.17 -10.86
C ALA A 175 20.03 13.90 -9.36
N ALA A 176 19.88 14.94 -8.57
CA ALA A 176 19.49 14.82 -7.16
C ALA A 176 17.96 14.66 -6.98
N GLY A 177 17.18 14.94 -8.02
CA GLY A 177 15.74 14.85 -8.10
C GLY A 177 15.27 15.05 -9.53
N LEU A 178 13.98 14.96 -9.79
CA LEU A 178 13.40 15.21 -11.12
C LEU A 178 13.36 16.70 -11.50
N GLY A 179 13.71 17.59 -10.58
CA GLY A 179 13.62 19.04 -10.80
C GLY A 179 12.21 19.60 -10.72
N LEU A 180 11.26 18.80 -10.23
CA LEU A 180 9.91 19.24 -9.96
C LEU A 180 9.85 20.05 -8.65
N PRO A 181 8.91 21.03 -8.53
CA PRO A 181 8.64 21.67 -7.25
C PRO A 181 8.28 20.64 -6.17
N ASP A 182 8.47 20.99 -4.89
CA ASP A 182 7.95 20.18 -3.80
C ASP A 182 6.44 19.96 -3.95
N PRO A 183 5.91 18.78 -3.57
CA PRO A 183 4.48 18.59 -3.51
C PRO A 183 3.81 19.62 -2.59
N TRP A 184 2.53 19.89 -2.85
CA TRP A 184 1.75 20.61 -1.86
C TRP A 184 1.75 19.83 -0.53
N TRP A 185 2.05 20.51 0.55
CA TRP A 185 2.01 19.96 1.88
C TRP A 185 0.88 20.55 2.71
N PRO A 186 0.15 19.72 3.50
CA PRO A 186 -0.82 20.22 4.43
C PRO A 186 -0.17 21.08 5.51
N VAL A 187 -0.92 22.03 6.02
CA VAL A 187 -0.52 22.84 7.17
C VAL A 187 -1.19 22.26 8.41
N GLU A 188 -0.39 21.95 9.42
CA GLU A 188 -0.88 21.42 10.69
C GLU A 188 -1.57 22.52 11.51
N ASP A 189 -2.56 22.13 12.31
CA ASP A 189 -3.33 22.98 13.18
C ASP A 189 -3.41 22.45 14.63
N GLU A 190 -4.26 23.04 15.45
CA GLU A 190 -4.45 22.69 16.86
C GLU A 190 -4.90 21.22 17.05
N ILE A 191 -5.62 20.64 16.08
CA ILE A 191 -6.03 19.23 16.11
C ILE A 191 -4.81 18.31 15.95
N ASP A 192 -3.92 18.63 15.03
CA ASP A 192 -2.69 17.88 14.81
C ASP A 192 -1.79 17.94 16.07
N GLU A 193 -1.69 19.08 16.72
CA GLU A 193 -0.95 19.24 17.99
C GLU A 193 -1.57 18.42 19.13
N GLU A 194 -2.90 18.45 19.28
CA GLU A 194 -3.61 17.63 20.27
C GLU A 194 -3.33 16.13 20.06
N VAL A 195 -3.34 15.67 18.81
CA VAL A 195 -3.02 14.29 18.46
C VAL A 195 -1.59 13.93 18.88
N ARG A 196 -0.60 14.80 18.64
CA ARG A 196 0.79 14.57 19.07
C ARG A 196 0.90 14.37 20.58
N HIS A 197 0.25 15.28 21.34
CA HIS A 197 0.24 15.19 22.80
C HIS A 197 -0.40 13.88 23.29
N ASP A 198 -1.49 13.43 22.65
CA ASP A 198 -2.13 12.16 22.98
C ASP A 198 -1.21 10.97 22.68
N LEU A 199 -0.54 10.95 21.53
CA LEU A 199 0.39 9.89 21.14
C LEU A 199 1.59 9.84 22.08
N ASP A 200 2.16 10.97 22.49
CA ASP A 200 3.26 11.05 23.46
C ASP A 200 2.84 10.50 24.83
N ARG A 201 1.65 10.88 25.27
CA ARG A 201 1.08 10.36 26.52
C ARG A 201 0.87 8.85 26.44
N TRP A 202 0.23 8.33 25.38
CA TRP A 202 -0.02 6.90 25.24
C TRP A 202 1.27 6.07 25.16
N GLN A 203 2.29 6.63 24.52
CA GLN A 203 3.61 6.00 24.47
C GLN A 203 4.27 5.99 25.84
N SER A 204 4.22 7.09 26.59
CA SER A 204 4.76 7.19 27.95
C SER A 204 4.03 6.27 28.95
N GLU A 205 2.73 6.05 28.75
CA GLU A 205 1.90 5.10 29.51
C GLU A 205 2.14 3.63 29.09
N GLY A 206 2.94 3.37 28.04
CA GLY A 206 3.17 2.03 27.51
C GLY A 206 1.98 1.40 26.79
N VAL A 207 0.99 2.21 26.39
CA VAL A 207 -0.22 1.76 25.67
C VAL A 207 0.07 1.48 24.21
N VAL A 208 0.94 2.29 23.61
CA VAL A 208 1.35 2.18 22.19
C VAL A 208 2.86 2.09 22.09
N GLN A 209 3.33 1.42 21.04
CA GLN A 209 4.73 1.44 20.63
C GLN A 209 4.82 2.11 19.27
N LEU A 210 5.31 3.35 19.25
CA LEU A 210 5.45 4.11 18.00
C LEU A 210 6.88 3.99 17.47
N VAL A 211 6.99 3.84 16.16
CA VAL A 211 8.25 3.72 15.41
C VAL A 211 8.30 4.84 14.36
N GLY A 212 9.50 5.29 14.03
CA GLY A 212 9.70 6.41 13.11
C GLY A 212 9.69 7.77 13.80
N ASP A 213 9.99 8.80 13.01
CA ASP A 213 10.16 10.15 13.52
C ASP A 213 8.81 10.85 13.75
N ASP A 214 8.82 11.82 14.63
CA ASP A 214 7.76 12.80 14.75
C ASP A 214 8.07 13.96 13.80
N GLY A 215 7.61 13.80 12.56
CA GLY A 215 7.74 14.81 11.52
C GLY A 215 6.42 15.52 11.25
N PRO A 216 6.42 16.56 10.42
CA PRO A 216 5.18 17.20 9.99
C PRO A 216 4.31 16.24 9.20
N ARG A 217 2.99 16.41 9.29
CA ARG A 217 2.01 15.66 8.49
C ARG A 217 2.24 15.95 7.00
N ARG A 218 2.42 14.88 6.22
CA ARG A 218 2.71 14.95 4.78
C ARG A 218 1.54 14.51 3.90
N PHE A 219 0.48 14.02 4.51
CA PHE A 219 -0.69 13.51 3.80
C PHE A 219 -1.96 14.23 4.26
N ALA A 220 -2.91 14.35 3.34
CA ALA A 220 -4.19 14.99 3.59
C ALA A 220 -4.96 14.28 4.71
N ALA A 221 -5.49 15.04 5.68
CA ALA A 221 -6.37 14.60 6.74
C ALA A 221 -7.82 15.02 6.53
N THR A 222 -8.09 15.90 5.57
CA THR A 222 -9.44 16.37 5.18
C THR A 222 -9.70 16.15 3.70
N ALA A 223 -10.97 16.13 3.29
CA ALA A 223 -11.34 16.06 1.88
C ALA A 223 -10.85 17.29 1.09
N ALA A 224 -10.92 18.47 1.68
CA ALA A 224 -10.42 19.70 1.04
C ALA A 224 -8.90 19.65 0.78
N GLU A 225 -8.14 19.10 1.72
CA GLU A 225 -6.70 18.88 1.54
C GLU A 225 -6.42 17.82 0.47
N ALA A 226 -7.23 16.74 0.41
CA ALA A 226 -7.09 15.69 -0.60
C ALA A 226 -7.34 16.21 -2.02
N GLU A 227 -8.34 17.08 -2.20
CA GLU A 227 -8.59 17.78 -3.48
C GLU A 227 -7.43 18.70 -3.88
N ARG A 228 -6.83 19.41 -2.92
CA ARG A 228 -5.65 20.24 -3.20
C ARG A 228 -4.44 19.40 -3.61
N ALA A 229 -4.23 18.25 -2.94
CA ALA A 229 -3.16 17.33 -3.30
C ALA A 229 -3.39 16.72 -4.70
N LEU A 230 -4.63 16.41 -5.08
CA LEU A 230 -4.98 15.99 -6.43
C LEU A 230 -4.68 17.06 -7.46
N ALA A 231 -5.09 18.31 -7.21
CA ALA A 231 -4.86 19.43 -8.11
C ALA A 231 -3.35 19.69 -8.32
N ASP A 232 -2.56 19.70 -7.24
CA ASP A 232 -1.10 19.83 -7.29
C ASP A 232 -0.45 18.70 -8.10
N PHE A 233 -0.85 17.45 -7.85
CA PHE A 233 -0.35 16.30 -8.64
C PHE A 233 -0.62 16.46 -10.13
N VAL A 234 -1.84 16.84 -10.48
CA VAL A 234 -2.26 17.00 -11.89
C VAL A 234 -1.50 18.12 -12.57
N GLU A 235 -1.31 19.26 -11.89
CA GLU A 235 -0.62 20.42 -12.43
C GLU A 235 0.89 20.19 -12.57
N VAL A 236 1.50 19.57 -11.56
CA VAL A 236 2.98 19.56 -11.42
C VAL A 236 3.60 18.24 -11.83
N ARG A 237 2.97 17.08 -11.56
CA ARG A 237 3.61 15.76 -11.62
C ARG A 237 3.04 14.79 -12.62
N LEU A 238 1.79 14.97 -13.05
CA LEU A 238 1.10 14.00 -13.92
C LEU A 238 1.88 13.71 -15.19
N ASN A 239 2.53 14.70 -15.80
CA ASN A 239 3.28 14.52 -17.04
C ASN A 239 4.49 13.59 -16.86
N ASP A 240 5.17 13.66 -15.72
CA ASP A 240 6.36 12.87 -15.41
C ASP A 240 6.03 11.58 -14.64
N PHE A 241 4.78 11.42 -14.20
CA PHE A 241 4.32 10.25 -13.44
C PHE A 241 4.61 8.95 -14.21
N GLY A 242 4.13 8.85 -15.45
CA GLY A 242 4.33 7.66 -16.26
C GLY A 242 5.81 7.36 -16.50
N PRO A 243 6.56 8.24 -17.16
CA PRO A 243 7.96 7.97 -17.50
C PRO A 243 8.84 7.52 -16.31
N PHE A 244 8.62 8.07 -15.11
CA PHE A 244 9.47 7.86 -13.94
C PHE A 244 8.80 7.10 -12.79
N GLU A 245 7.68 6.42 -13.01
CA GLU A 245 6.97 5.68 -11.95
C GLU A 245 7.83 4.61 -11.26
N ASP A 246 8.82 4.04 -11.96
CA ASP A 246 9.74 3.03 -11.44
C ASP A 246 11.10 3.60 -11.01
N ALA A 247 11.39 4.87 -11.23
CA ALA A 247 12.67 5.48 -10.92
C ALA A 247 12.80 5.83 -9.43
N MET A 248 14.02 5.75 -8.89
CA MET A 248 14.34 6.03 -7.48
C MET A 248 15.52 6.96 -7.39
N LEU A 249 15.42 8.02 -6.59
CA LEU A 249 16.54 8.95 -6.28
C LEU A 249 16.62 9.18 -4.77
N SER A 250 17.83 9.17 -4.22
CA SER A 250 18.08 9.38 -2.79
C SER A 250 17.69 10.78 -2.32
N GLY A 251 17.83 11.78 -3.19
CA GLY A 251 17.50 13.18 -2.89
C GLY A 251 16.02 13.54 -3.07
N ASP A 252 15.19 12.64 -3.66
CA ASP A 252 13.80 12.91 -4.01
C ASP A 252 12.92 11.71 -3.67
N TRP A 253 12.41 11.67 -2.45
CA TRP A 253 11.59 10.55 -1.99
C TRP A 253 10.17 10.53 -2.60
N THR A 254 9.72 11.66 -3.14
CA THR A 254 8.40 11.80 -3.77
C THR A 254 8.42 11.49 -5.26
N MET A 255 9.54 11.76 -5.92
CA MET A 255 9.65 11.66 -7.37
C MET A 255 8.48 12.36 -8.07
N SER A 256 7.84 11.70 -9.02
CA SER A 256 6.61 12.16 -9.68
C SER A 256 5.34 11.49 -9.14
N HIS A 257 5.41 10.84 -7.96
CA HIS A 257 4.26 10.15 -7.41
C HIS A 257 3.17 11.09 -6.86
N SER A 258 1.91 10.63 -6.92
CA SER A 258 0.74 11.45 -6.56
C SER A 258 0.56 11.65 -5.06
N LEU A 259 1.09 10.76 -4.21
CA LEU A 259 0.87 10.73 -2.76
C LEU A 259 -0.60 10.61 -2.33
N LEU A 260 -1.50 10.19 -3.24
CA LEU A 260 -2.95 10.12 -3.02
C LEU A 260 -3.41 8.79 -2.42
N SER A 261 -2.52 7.81 -2.23
CA SER A 261 -2.89 6.50 -1.67
C SER A 261 -3.45 6.58 -0.25
N ALA A 262 -2.85 7.41 0.62
CA ALA A 262 -3.32 7.59 1.98
C ALA A 262 -4.69 8.27 2.05
N PRO A 263 -4.94 9.45 1.44
CA PRO A 263 -6.26 10.07 1.44
C PRO A 263 -7.34 9.22 0.77
N MET A 264 -7.04 8.47 -0.30
CA MET A 264 -8.00 7.52 -0.88
C MET A 264 -8.34 6.38 0.09
N ASN A 265 -7.37 5.86 0.84
CA ASN A 265 -7.59 4.79 1.80
C ASN A 265 -8.30 5.25 3.07
N LEU A 266 -8.22 6.54 3.40
CA LEU A 266 -9.04 7.20 4.42
C LEU A 266 -10.47 7.53 3.92
N GLY A 267 -10.71 7.37 2.62
CA GLY A 267 -11.99 7.69 1.99
C GLY A 267 -12.21 9.20 1.81
N LEU A 268 -11.17 10.02 1.93
CA LEU A 268 -11.22 11.48 1.78
C LEU A 268 -11.32 11.93 0.32
N LEU A 269 -10.80 11.14 -0.60
CA LEU A 269 -10.81 11.39 -2.04
C LEU A 269 -11.57 10.27 -2.76
N ASP A 270 -12.52 10.65 -3.62
CA ASP A 270 -13.21 9.70 -4.48
C ASP A 270 -12.29 9.21 -5.61
N PRO A 271 -12.04 7.90 -5.74
CA PRO A 271 -11.23 7.35 -6.82
C PRO A 271 -11.76 7.67 -8.23
N LEU A 272 -13.09 7.70 -8.42
CA LEU A 272 -13.68 8.05 -9.72
C LEU A 272 -13.42 9.50 -10.08
N HIS A 273 -13.59 10.42 -9.13
CA HIS A 273 -13.26 11.83 -9.34
C HIS A 273 -11.78 12.03 -9.73
N ALA A 274 -10.86 11.34 -9.08
CA ALA A 274 -9.44 11.40 -9.45
C ALA A 274 -9.18 10.88 -10.87
N ILE A 275 -9.86 9.80 -11.30
CA ILE A 275 -9.78 9.27 -12.66
C ILE A 275 -10.33 10.28 -13.67
N GLU A 276 -11.53 10.81 -13.45
CA GLU A 276 -12.18 11.79 -14.32
C GLU A 276 -11.32 13.05 -14.49
N THR A 277 -10.68 13.49 -13.41
CA THR A 277 -9.80 14.66 -13.42
C THR A 277 -8.60 14.45 -14.36
N VAL A 278 -7.90 13.31 -14.28
CA VAL A 278 -6.74 13.06 -15.16
C VAL A 278 -7.16 12.76 -16.60
N GLU A 279 -8.32 12.13 -16.83
CA GLU A 279 -8.88 11.95 -18.18
C GLU A 279 -9.17 13.30 -18.85
N ALA A 280 -9.71 14.27 -18.10
CA ALA A 280 -9.97 15.61 -18.60
C ALA A 280 -8.68 16.32 -19.05
N GLU A 281 -7.57 16.12 -18.33
CA GLU A 281 -6.26 16.66 -18.72
C GLU A 281 -5.76 16.06 -20.04
N HIS A 282 -5.93 14.75 -20.21
CA HIS A 282 -5.59 14.09 -21.47
C HIS A 282 -6.48 14.56 -22.62
N ALA A 283 -7.78 14.62 -22.41
CA ALA A 283 -8.74 15.09 -23.43
C ALA A 283 -8.47 16.53 -23.86
N ALA A 284 -7.96 17.36 -22.96
CA ALA A 284 -7.55 18.74 -23.23
C ALA A 284 -6.14 18.86 -23.88
N GLY A 285 -5.43 17.75 -24.07
CA GLY A 285 -4.07 17.73 -24.62
C GLY A 285 -2.98 18.23 -23.69
N ARG A 286 -3.24 18.31 -22.37
CA ARG A 286 -2.29 18.78 -21.35
C ARG A 286 -1.48 17.65 -20.71
N ALA A 287 -1.94 16.41 -20.78
CA ALA A 287 -1.22 15.26 -20.22
C ALA A 287 -1.04 14.13 -21.25
N PRO A 288 0.12 13.45 -21.28
CA PRO A 288 0.37 12.34 -22.19
C PRO A 288 -0.44 11.11 -21.78
N LEU A 289 -0.96 10.36 -22.76
CA LEU A 289 -1.79 9.18 -22.53
C LEU A 289 -1.09 8.13 -21.67
N SER A 290 0.22 7.93 -21.81
CA SER A 290 0.98 6.96 -21.05
C SER A 290 0.96 7.24 -19.53
N SER A 291 1.07 8.51 -19.14
CA SER A 291 0.97 8.92 -17.72
C SER A 291 -0.45 8.79 -17.20
N VAL A 292 -1.43 9.24 -17.97
CA VAL A 292 -2.85 9.17 -17.57
C VAL A 292 -3.31 7.72 -17.46
N GLU A 293 -3.00 6.86 -18.45
CA GLU A 293 -3.31 5.43 -18.38
C GLU A 293 -2.57 4.76 -17.22
N GLY A 294 -1.30 5.09 -17.00
CA GLY A 294 -0.54 4.61 -15.87
C GLY A 294 -1.23 4.92 -14.54
N PHE A 295 -1.66 6.16 -14.33
CA PHE A 295 -2.38 6.58 -13.12
C PHE A 295 -3.75 5.89 -12.98
N VAL A 296 -4.55 5.87 -14.03
CA VAL A 296 -5.86 5.19 -14.06
C VAL A 296 -5.70 3.70 -13.74
N ARG A 297 -4.66 3.05 -14.27
CA ARG A 297 -4.36 1.63 -14.01
C ARG A 297 -3.98 1.37 -12.53
N GLN A 298 -3.36 2.32 -11.84
CA GLN A 298 -3.11 2.16 -10.41
C GLN A 298 -4.41 2.19 -9.58
N ILE A 299 -5.41 2.97 -9.99
CA ILE A 299 -6.68 3.12 -9.25
C ILE A 299 -7.69 2.06 -9.69
N MET A 300 -8.13 2.11 -10.93
CA MET A 300 -9.16 1.21 -11.49
C MET A 300 -8.66 -0.22 -11.69
N GLY A 301 -7.37 -0.37 -11.99
CA GLY A 301 -6.69 -1.66 -12.08
C GLY A 301 -6.30 -2.16 -10.69
N TRP A 302 -5.13 -1.74 -10.19
CA TRP A 302 -4.54 -2.33 -8.99
C TRP A 302 -5.35 -2.12 -7.72
N ARG A 303 -5.78 -0.91 -7.40
CA ARG A 303 -6.50 -0.64 -6.15
C ARG A 303 -7.81 -1.42 -6.05
N ASP A 304 -8.63 -1.39 -7.10
CA ASP A 304 -9.89 -2.16 -7.16
C ASP A 304 -9.63 -3.67 -7.16
N TYR A 305 -8.65 -4.13 -7.96
CA TYR A 305 -8.31 -5.54 -8.06
C TYR A 305 -7.87 -6.14 -6.72
N VAL A 306 -6.96 -5.48 -5.97
CA VAL A 306 -6.50 -5.99 -4.68
C VAL A 306 -7.59 -5.94 -3.61
N TRP A 307 -8.48 -4.94 -3.67
CA TRP A 307 -9.68 -4.87 -2.84
C TRP A 307 -10.57 -6.09 -3.04
N HIS A 308 -10.88 -6.42 -4.28
CA HIS A 308 -11.72 -7.56 -4.59
C HIS A 308 -11.05 -8.90 -4.28
N LEU A 309 -9.76 -9.04 -4.55
CA LEU A 309 -9.02 -10.24 -4.18
C LEU A 309 -9.03 -10.46 -2.67
N TYR A 310 -8.93 -9.41 -1.87
CA TYR A 310 -8.98 -9.52 -0.41
C TYR A 310 -10.26 -10.23 0.07
N TRP A 311 -11.40 -9.88 -0.52
CA TRP A 311 -12.67 -10.51 -0.17
C TRP A 311 -12.87 -11.87 -0.83
N TYR A 312 -12.57 -11.98 -2.11
CA TYR A 312 -12.77 -13.20 -2.91
C TYR A 312 -11.92 -14.37 -2.43
N LEU A 313 -10.67 -14.13 -2.06
CA LEU A 313 -9.75 -15.16 -1.56
C LEU A 313 -10.00 -15.53 -0.08
N GLY A 314 -10.75 -14.72 0.64
CA GLY A 314 -11.16 -15.00 2.00
C GLY A 314 -10.11 -14.64 3.06
N GLU A 315 -10.55 -14.63 4.33
CA GLU A 315 -9.74 -14.22 5.48
C GLU A 315 -8.47 -15.06 5.65
N GLY A 316 -8.52 -16.34 5.31
CA GLY A 316 -7.40 -17.27 5.42
C GLY A 316 -6.26 -17.05 4.42
N TYR A 317 -6.47 -16.26 3.37
CA TYR A 317 -5.46 -16.07 2.33
C TYR A 317 -4.13 -15.52 2.89
N ARG A 318 -4.18 -14.57 3.82
CA ARG A 318 -2.98 -13.97 4.42
C ARG A 318 -2.10 -14.98 5.17
N THR A 319 -2.71 -15.92 5.90
CA THR A 319 -2.00 -16.83 6.81
C THR A 319 -1.83 -18.25 6.27
N GLY A 320 -2.61 -18.62 5.26
CA GLY A 320 -2.62 -19.99 4.70
C GLY A 320 -1.62 -20.22 3.58
N ASN A 321 -0.88 -19.19 3.15
CA ASN A 321 -0.01 -19.26 1.97
C ASN A 321 1.46 -19.08 2.32
N ASN A 322 2.29 -20.08 1.98
CA ASN A 322 3.74 -19.99 2.06
C ASN A 322 4.41 -20.99 1.08
N ALA A 323 4.13 -20.85 -0.21
CA ALA A 323 4.58 -21.78 -1.24
C ALA A 323 6.12 -21.90 -1.34
N LEU A 324 6.86 -20.86 -0.94
CA LEU A 324 8.32 -20.85 -0.96
C LEU A 324 8.96 -21.31 0.35
N ASP A 325 8.13 -21.63 1.38
CA ASP A 325 8.56 -22.07 2.71
C ASP A 325 9.53 -21.08 3.39
N ALA A 326 9.18 -19.81 3.31
CA ALA A 326 9.90 -18.72 3.92
C ALA A 326 9.47 -18.58 5.39
N ARG A 327 10.43 -18.74 6.35
CA ARG A 327 10.11 -18.84 7.79
C ARG A 327 11.04 -18.03 8.68
N ARG A 328 11.99 -17.27 8.09
CA ARG A 328 12.89 -16.47 8.89
C ARG A 328 12.13 -15.29 9.49
N PRO A 329 12.33 -14.97 10.78
CA PRO A 329 11.70 -13.80 11.37
C PRO A 329 12.23 -12.51 10.72
N LEU A 330 11.38 -11.51 10.63
CA LEU A 330 11.78 -10.19 10.13
C LEU A 330 12.81 -9.57 11.10
N PRO A 331 14.00 -9.13 10.64
CA PRO A 331 15.03 -8.59 11.49
C PRO A 331 14.56 -7.37 12.30
N GLU A 332 15.06 -7.23 13.51
CA GLU A 332 14.70 -6.13 14.40
C GLU A 332 15.01 -4.76 13.79
N LYS A 333 16.15 -4.62 13.10
CA LYS A 333 16.51 -3.39 12.39
C LYS A 333 15.50 -2.97 11.31
N PHE A 334 14.79 -3.93 10.71
CA PHE A 334 13.64 -3.61 9.84
C PHE A 334 12.43 -3.18 10.68
N ARG A 335 12.08 -3.98 11.69
CA ARG A 335 10.90 -3.71 12.52
C ARG A 335 10.95 -2.34 13.19
N LEU A 336 12.16 -1.87 13.56
CA LEU A 336 12.39 -0.59 14.24
C LEU A 336 12.85 0.53 13.29
N LEU A 337 12.93 0.28 11.98
CA LEU A 337 13.40 1.23 10.98
C LEU A 337 14.81 1.78 11.28
N ASP A 338 15.70 0.92 11.81
CA ASP A 338 17.08 1.27 12.14
C ASP A 338 17.96 1.29 10.89
N ALA A 339 17.91 2.40 10.17
CA ALA A 339 18.70 2.62 8.95
C ALA A 339 20.22 2.63 9.23
N ALA A 340 20.66 3.06 10.42
CA ALA A 340 22.06 3.13 10.78
C ALA A 340 22.72 1.74 10.88
N ALA A 341 21.95 0.72 11.19
CA ALA A 341 22.41 -0.68 11.25
C ALA A 341 22.50 -1.35 9.85
N ILE A 342 22.23 -0.61 8.75
CA ILE A 342 22.16 -1.15 7.39
C ILE A 342 23.30 -0.58 6.54
N ARG A 343 24.11 -1.47 5.98
CA ARG A 343 25.26 -1.11 5.13
C ARG A 343 24.86 -0.91 3.66
N SER A 344 23.92 -1.71 3.14
CA SER A 344 23.42 -1.61 1.77
C SER A 344 22.70 -0.28 1.55
N ASN A 345 23.26 0.59 0.71
CA ASN A 345 22.75 1.95 0.54
C ASN A 345 21.28 2.00 0.12
N CYS A 346 20.86 1.15 -0.82
CA CYS A 346 19.47 1.09 -1.28
C CYS A 346 18.48 0.74 -0.16
N LEU A 347 18.83 -0.20 0.72
CA LEU A 347 18.02 -0.55 1.88
C LEU A 347 18.03 0.56 2.92
N ARG A 348 19.22 1.12 3.21
CA ARG A 348 19.38 2.20 4.19
C ARG A 348 18.56 3.42 3.79
N GLU A 349 18.68 3.89 2.55
CA GLU A 349 17.90 5.04 2.04
C GLU A 349 16.40 4.79 2.10
N THR A 350 15.96 3.59 1.71
CA THR A 350 14.52 3.24 1.75
C THR A 350 14.01 3.18 3.19
N ILE A 351 14.75 2.53 4.11
CA ILE A 351 14.36 2.42 5.53
C ILE A 351 14.40 3.79 6.23
N ASP A 352 15.40 4.62 5.92
CA ASP A 352 15.48 5.98 6.46
C ASP A 352 14.34 6.88 5.96
N GLY A 353 14.01 6.79 4.67
CA GLY A 353 12.84 7.46 4.11
C GLY A 353 11.54 7.01 4.80
N MET A 354 11.38 5.72 5.04
CA MET A 354 10.25 5.20 5.82
C MET A 354 10.25 5.73 7.25
N ARG A 355 11.39 5.72 7.94
CA ARG A 355 11.52 6.24 9.31
C ARG A 355 11.04 7.69 9.42
N ARG A 356 11.38 8.51 8.41
CA ARG A 356 11.01 9.94 8.38
C ARG A 356 9.57 10.20 7.95
N HIS A 357 9.02 9.41 7.02
CA HIS A 357 7.78 9.75 6.33
C HIS A 357 6.66 8.70 6.48
N GLY A 358 6.95 7.50 6.98
CA GLY A 358 6.00 6.39 6.98
C GLY A 358 5.57 5.97 5.58
N TRP A 359 6.39 6.26 4.56
CA TRP A 359 6.04 6.03 3.16
C TRP A 359 7.28 5.71 2.30
N ALA A 360 7.05 4.93 1.28
CA ALA A 360 7.97 4.68 0.17
C ALA A 360 7.11 4.38 -1.06
N HIS A 361 7.58 4.72 -2.27
CA HIS A 361 6.79 4.40 -3.46
C HIS A 361 6.84 2.90 -3.80
N HIS A 362 5.95 2.45 -4.69
CA HIS A 362 5.68 1.04 -4.94
C HIS A 362 6.92 0.23 -5.36
N ILE A 363 7.86 0.83 -6.11
CA ILE A 363 9.09 0.14 -6.54
C ILE A 363 10.06 -0.05 -5.37
N GLN A 364 10.21 0.93 -4.49
CA GLN A 364 11.00 0.73 -3.27
C GLN A 364 10.39 -0.38 -2.40
N ARG A 365 9.06 -0.43 -2.29
CA ARG A 365 8.37 -1.52 -1.56
C ARG A 365 8.56 -2.87 -2.22
N LEU A 366 8.43 -2.96 -3.55
CA LEU A 366 8.50 -4.23 -4.27
C LEU A 366 9.94 -4.68 -4.52
N MET A 367 10.77 -3.81 -5.12
CA MET A 367 12.08 -4.18 -5.67
C MET A 367 13.25 -3.93 -4.73
N VAL A 368 13.04 -3.19 -3.65
CA VAL A 368 14.04 -3.06 -2.57
C VAL A 368 13.62 -3.86 -1.36
N LEU A 369 12.59 -3.47 -0.62
CA LEU A 369 12.17 -4.14 0.62
C LEU A 369 11.64 -5.54 0.39
N GLY A 370 10.68 -5.70 -0.52
CA GLY A 370 10.05 -6.98 -0.83
C GLY A 370 11.00 -7.96 -1.47
N ASN A 371 11.82 -7.51 -2.43
CA ASN A 371 12.85 -8.31 -3.07
C ASN A 371 13.90 -8.80 -2.04
N TRP A 372 14.33 -7.92 -1.12
CA TRP A 372 15.20 -8.28 -0.03
C TRP A 372 14.59 -9.39 0.85
N ALA A 373 13.36 -9.17 1.31
CA ALA A 373 12.66 -10.13 2.16
C ALA A 373 12.48 -11.49 1.46
N LEU A 374 12.12 -11.48 0.17
CA LEU A 374 11.98 -12.68 -0.66
C LEU A 374 13.30 -13.44 -0.79
N GLN A 375 14.41 -12.74 -1.09
CA GLN A 375 15.73 -13.34 -1.21
C GLN A 375 16.18 -14.01 0.08
N HIS A 376 15.87 -13.42 1.23
CA HIS A 376 16.29 -13.91 2.55
C HIS A 376 15.31 -14.90 3.18
N GLY A 377 14.12 -15.08 2.58
CA GLY A 377 13.11 -16.04 3.06
C GLY A 377 12.50 -15.61 4.39
N TYR A 378 12.24 -14.32 4.58
CA TYR A 378 11.50 -13.82 5.73
C TYR A 378 10.04 -14.26 5.67
N ASP A 379 9.43 -14.45 6.84
CA ASP A 379 8.04 -14.89 6.96
C ASP A 379 7.11 -13.89 6.26
N PRO A 380 6.31 -14.34 5.27
CA PRO A 380 5.47 -13.44 4.50
C PRO A 380 4.34 -12.82 5.34
N VAL A 381 3.90 -13.48 6.42
CA VAL A 381 2.86 -12.94 7.31
C VAL A 381 3.42 -11.82 8.17
N GLU A 382 4.63 -12.01 8.75
CA GLU A 382 5.32 -10.96 9.49
C GLU A 382 5.59 -9.74 8.61
N LEU A 383 6.07 -9.97 7.38
CA LEU A 383 6.32 -8.90 6.42
C LEU A 383 5.03 -8.16 6.05
N ASN A 384 3.94 -8.90 5.79
CA ASN A 384 2.63 -8.31 5.51
C ASN A 384 2.17 -7.40 6.65
N ASP A 385 2.26 -7.88 7.88
CA ASP A 385 1.83 -7.13 9.06
C ASP A 385 2.71 -5.89 9.30
N TRP A 386 4.01 -6.01 9.07
CA TRP A 386 4.92 -4.87 9.10
C TRP A 386 4.59 -3.81 8.03
N PHE A 387 4.25 -4.22 6.80
CA PHE A 387 3.79 -3.29 5.76
C PHE A 387 2.47 -2.60 6.15
N VAL A 388 1.54 -3.34 6.75
CA VAL A 388 0.30 -2.74 7.25
C VAL A 388 0.60 -1.67 8.29
N ASP A 389 1.51 -1.91 9.23
CA ASP A 389 1.72 -1.05 10.38
C ASP A 389 2.69 0.11 10.12
N MET A 390 3.67 -0.07 9.20
CA MET A 390 4.75 0.91 8.97
C MET A 390 4.47 1.89 7.83
N PHE A 391 3.48 1.64 6.96
CA PHE A 391 3.11 2.59 5.93
C PHE A 391 1.83 3.35 6.28
N VAL A 392 1.82 4.66 6.05
CA VAL A 392 0.66 5.54 6.30
C VAL A 392 -0.57 5.10 5.50
N ASP A 393 -0.37 4.57 4.31
CA ASP A 393 -1.40 4.00 3.43
C ASP A 393 -1.59 2.49 3.61
N GLY A 394 -0.86 1.87 4.55
CA GLY A 394 -0.96 0.44 4.86
C GLY A 394 -2.32 0.10 5.46
N THR A 395 -3.06 -0.80 4.82
CA THR A 395 -4.36 -1.26 5.31
C THR A 395 -4.48 -2.79 5.20
N PRO A 396 -5.34 -3.42 6.02
CA PRO A 396 -5.52 -4.87 5.98
C PRO A 396 -5.96 -5.42 4.62
N TRP A 397 -6.62 -4.62 3.80
CA TRP A 397 -7.10 -5.08 2.49
C TRP A 397 -6.08 -4.84 1.36
N VAL A 398 -5.21 -3.82 1.48
CA VAL A 398 -4.19 -3.52 0.46
C VAL A 398 -3.06 -4.53 0.48
N MET A 399 -2.56 -4.89 1.68
CA MET A 399 -1.28 -5.57 1.80
C MET A 399 -1.29 -7.06 1.43
N PRO A 400 -2.33 -7.88 1.71
CA PRO A 400 -2.25 -9.32 1.43
C PRO A 400 -1.98 -9.67 -0.04
N ALA A 401 -2.70 -9.10 -1.00
CA ALA A 401 -2.43 -9.36 -2.42
C ALA A 401 -1.06 -8.84 -2.85
N ASN A 402 -0.65 -7.66 -2.35
CA ASN A 402 0.63 -7.04 -2.70
C ASN A 402 1.84 -7.74 -2.04
N VAL A 403 1.72 -8.17 -0.79
CA VAL A 403 2.84 -8.79 -0.06
C VAL A 403 2.82 -10.30 -0.23
N ILE A 404 1.76 -11.01 0.20
CA ILE A 404 1.68 -12.47 0.13
C ILE A 404 1.72 -12.95 -1.33
N GLY A 405 0.91 -12.31 -2.19
CA GLY A 405 0.77 -12.69 -3.60
C GLY A 405 1.91 -12.20 -4.46
N MET A 406 2.06 -10.88 -4.60
CA MET A 406 2.99 -10.30 -5.57
C MET A 406 4.43 -10.32 -5.06
N SER A 407 4.72 -9.69 -3.93
CA SER A 407 6.08 -9.47 -3.46
C SER A 407 6.76 -10.78 -3.03
N GLN A 408 6.09 -11.61 -2.22
CA GLN A 408 6.67 -12.82 -1.65
C GLN A 408 6.35 -14.10 -2.43
N HIS A 409 5.46 -14.02 -3.43
CA HIS A 409 5.03 -15.20 -4.21
C HIS A 409 4.62 -16.39 -3.32
N ALA A 410 4.12 -16.07 -2.15
CA ALA A 410 3.77 -17.06 -1.13
C ALA A 410 2.50 -17.86 -1.50
N ASP A 411 1.64 -17.30 -2.36
CA ASP A 411 0.43 -17.96 -2.89
C ASP A 411 0.71 -18.92 -4.06
N GLY A 412 1.99 -19.12 -4.41
CA GLY A 412 2.39 -20.04 -5.48
C GLY A 412 2.05 -19.57 -6.89
N GLY A 413 1.69 -18.29 -7.06
CA GLY A 413 1.49 -17.69 -8.39
C GLY A 413 0.03 -17.43 -8.76
N LEU A 414 -0.83 -17.24 -7.77
CA LEU A 414 -2.21 -16.86 -8.00
C LEU A 414 -2.30 -15.39 -8.42
N VAL A 415 -1.63 -14.48 -7.69
CA VAL A 415 -1.60 -13.04 -8.02
C VAL A 415 -0.49 -12.73 -9.01
N ALA A 416 0.74 -13.18 -8.75
CA ALA A 416 1.90 -12.92 -9.60
C ALA A 416 2.38 -14.19 -10.29
N THR A 417 2.58 -14.13 -11.61
CA THR A 417 2.91 -15.30 -12.44
C THR A 417 4.32 -15.88 -12.23
N LYS A 418 5.19 -15.14 -11.55
CA LYS A 418 6.54 -15.53 -11.13
C LYS A 418 6.97 -14.72 -9.91
N PRO A 419 7.97 -15.17 -9.14
CA PRO A 419 8.59 -14.34 -8.11
C PRO A 419 9.16 -13.04 -8.69
N TYR A 420 8.90 -11.92 -8.02
CA TYR A 420 9.49 -10.62 -8.34
C TYR A 420 10.86 -10.49 -7.66
N VAL A 421 11.82 -11.26 -8.16
CA VAL A 421 13.20 -11.28 -7.66
C VAL A 421 14.15 -10.69 -8.69
N SER A 422 15.07 -9.85 -8.23
CA SER A 422 16.14 -9.27 -9.09
C SER A 422 17.44 -9.09 -8.32
N GLY A 423 18.56 -9.11 -9.04
CA GLY A 423 19.87 -8.74 -8.49
C GLY A 423 20.08 -7.23 -8.46
N GLY A 424 21.24 -6.80 -7.93
CA GLY A 424 21.62 -5.39 -7.79
C GLY A 424 21.65 -4.59 -9.09
N ALA A 425 21.81 -5.25 -10.24
CA ALA A 425 21.80 -4.60 -11.54
C ALA A 425 20.47 -3.89 -11.90
N TYR A 426 19.34 -4.36 -11.36
CA TYR A 426 18.06 -3.67 -11.51
C TYR A 426 18.06 -2.36 -10.72
N ILE A 427 18.47 -2.43 -9.45
CA ILE A 427 18.53 -1.26 -8.56
C ILE A 427 19.54 -0.23 -9.12
N ASP A 428 20.71 -0.66 -9.59
CA ASP A 428 21.74 0.18 -10.22
C ASP A 428 21.21 0.95 -11.45
N ARG A 429 20.35 0.29 -12.23
CA ARG A 429 19.76 0.93 -13.41
C ARG A 429 18.66 1.91 -13.07
N MET A 430 17.84 1.60 -12.04
CA MET A 430 16.63 2.34 -11.71
C MET A 430 16.80 3.34 -10.58
N SER A 431 18.04 3.50 -10.07
CA SER A 431 18.32 4.43 -8.98
C SER A 431 19.75 5.01 -9.03
N ASP A 432 20.01 6.00 -8.19
CA ASP A 432 21.34 6.53 -7.88
C ASP A 432 21.99 5.80 -6.68
N PHE A 433 21.31 4.89 -6.01
CA PHE A 433 21.72 4.28 -4.74
C PHE A 433 23.06 3.55 -4.80
N CYS A 434 23.37 2.93 -5.94
CA CYS A 434 24.61 2.13 -6.07
C CYS A 434 25.86 2.99 -6.20
N GLY A 435 25.75 4.26 -6.64
CA GLY A 435 26.89 5.15 -6.84
C GLY A 435 27.67 5.47 -5.56
N GLY A 436 27.02 5.49 -4.40
CA GLY A 436 27.64 5.72 -3.09
C GLY A 436 27.71 4.48 -2.19
N CYS A 437 27.40 3.29 -2.72
CA CYS A 437 27.34 2.05 -1.95
C CYS A 437 28.73 1.39 -1.84
N GLU A 438 29.07 0.85 -0.69
CA GLU A 438 30.28 0.03 -0.51
C GLU A 438 30.25 -1.30 -1.28
N PHE A 439 29.04 -1.79 -1.62
CA PHE A 439 28.84 -3.01 -2.39
C PHE A 439 28.69 -2.72 -3.88
N ASN A 440 29.37 -3.51 -4.71
CA ASN A 440 29.31 -3.37 -6.16
C ASN A 440 28.16 -4.23 -6.75
N PRO A 441 27.16 -3.63 -7.44
CA PRO A 441 26.02 -4.35 -8.00
C PRO A 441 26.40 -5.43 -9.04
N LYS A 442 27.60 -5.41 -9.59
CA LYS A 442 28.11 -6.41 -10.56
C LYS A 442 28.87 -7.56 -9.92
N VAL A 443 29.21 -7.45 -8.63
CA VAL A 443 30.00 -8.44 -7.89
C VAL A 443 29.10 -9.27 -7.00
N ARG A 444 29.28 -10.60 -7.02
CA ARG A 444 28.48 -11.56 -6.24
C ARG A 444 29.27 -12.35 -5.19
N LEU A 445 30.63 -12.24 -5.21
CA LEU A 445 31.50 -12.98 -4.31
C LEU A 445 32.60 -12.07 -3.76
N GLY A 446 32.95 -12.22 -2.47
CA GLY A 446 33.94 -11.41 -1.77
C GLY A 446 33.32 -10.26 -0.96
N GLU A 447 34.18 -9.46 -0.31
CA GLU A 447 33.79 -8.46 0.70
C GLU A 447 32.89 -7.35 0.13
N ASN A 448 33.12 -6.91 -1.11
CA ASN A 448 32.32 -5.90 -1.78
C ASN A 448 31.17 -6.46 -2.62
N ALA A 449 30.85 -7.75 -2.44
CA ALA A 449 29.75 -8.41 -3.15
C ALA A 449 28.40 -7.78 -2.75
N CYS A 450 27.65 -7.35 -3.77
CA CYS A 450 26.30 -6.80 -3.55
C CYS A 450 25.36 -7.87 -2.98
N PRO A 451 24.76 -7.62 -1.80
CA PRO A 451 23.86 -8.59 -1.17
C PRO A 451 22.65 -8.95 -2.03
N PHE A 452 22.14 -8.02 -2.85
CA PHE A 452 21.07 -8.31 -3.80
C PHE A 452 21.53 -9.20 -4.95
N THR A 453 22.76 -9.00 -5.47
CA THR A 453 23.28 -9.79 -6.57
C THR A 453 23.63 -11.20 -6.13
N ALA A 454 24.28 -11.35 -4.99
CA ALA A 454 24.56 -12.64 -4.40
C ALA A 454 23.29 -13.33 -3.88
N GLY A 455 22.43 -12.58 -3.18
CA GLY A 455 21.15 -13.05 -2.66
C GLY A 455 20.18 -13.54 -3.75
N TYR A 456 20.21 -12.95 -4.95
CA TYR A 456 19.44 -13.45 -6.09
C TYR A 456 19.78 -14.91 -6.44
N TRP A 457 21.07 -15.25 -6.50
CA TRP A 457 21.52 -16.60 -6.80
C TRP A 457 21.25 -17.58 -5.65
N ALA A 458 21.47 -17.14 -4.42
CA ALA A 458 21.15 -17.92 -3.23
C ALA A 458 19.65 -18.18 -3.09
N PHE A 459 18.81 -17.21 -3.45
CA PHE A 459 17.36 -17.39 -3.52
C PHE A 459 16.98 -18.45 -4.55
N LEU A 460 17.48 -18.34 -5.79
CA LEU A 460 17.17 -19.31 -6.84
C LEU A 460 17.58 -20.73 -6.43
N ASP A 461 18.74 -20.87 -5.79
CA ASP A 461 19.23 -22.16 -5.27
C ASP A 461 18.26 -22.73 -4.24
N ARG A 462 17.87 -21.94 -3.24
CA ARG A 462 16.97 -22.36 -2.17
C ARG A 462 15.60 -22.79 -2.67
N VAL A 463 15.03 -22.06 -3.64
CA VAL A 463 13.64 -22.28 -4.09
C VAL A 463 13.52 -23.10 -5.37
N GLU A 464 14.64 -23.49 -6.04
CA GLU A 464 14.63 -24.28 -7.29
C GLU A 464 13.65 -25.47 -7.24
N PRO A 465 13.62 -26.31 -6.18
CA PRO A 465 12.70 -27.45 -6.12
C PRO A 465 11.22 -27.06 -6.19
N ARG A 466 10.87 -25.86 -5.73
CA ARG A 466 9.49 -25.38 -5.62
C ARG A 466 9.01 -24.66 -6.88
N ILE A 467 9.94 -24.02 -7.63
CA ILE A 467 9.62 -23.18 -8.81
C ILE A 467 10.04 -23.77 -10.14
N ARG A 468 10.70 -24.96 -10.16
CA ARG A 468 11.24 -25.57 -11.39
C ARG A 468 10.20 -25.83 -12.48
N HIS A 469 8.94 -25.96 -12.13
CA HIS A 469 7.83 -26.16 -13.07
C HIS A 469 7.24 -24.85 -13.62
N ASN A 470 7.67 -23.72 -13.10
CA ASN A 470 7.24 -22.42 -13.61
C ASN A 470 8.07 -22.07 -14.86
N HIS A 471 7.43 -22.10 -16.04
CA HIS A 471 8.09 -21.82 -17.31
C HIS A 471 8.76 -20.44 -17.37
N ARG A 472 8.23 -19.43 -16.65
CA ARG A 472 8.83 -18.10 -16.56
C ARG A 472 10.14 -18.06 -15.76
N MET A 473 10.41 -19.12 -14.97
CA MET A 473 11.65 -19.30 -14.23
C MET A 473 12.68 -20.16 -14.95
N ALA A 474 12.37 -20.69 -16.13
CA ALA A 474 13.28 -21.58 -16.89
C ALA A 474 14.63 -20.93 -17.20
N GLN A 475 14.62 -19.67 -17.65
CA GLN A 475 15.84 -18.93 -17.98
C GLN A 475 16.68 -18.59 -16.71
N PRO A 476 16.12 -18.02 -15.62
CA PRO A 476 16.82 -17.84 -14.36
C PRO A 476 17.46 -19.13 -13.83
N LEU A 477 16.72 -20.23 -13.79
CA LEU A 477 17.22 -21.52 -13.31
C LEU A 477 18.30 -22.12 -14.23
N SER A 478 18.19 -21.93 -15.54
CA SER A 478 19.27 -22.29 -16.48
C SER A 478 20.53 -21.47 -16.21
N GLY A 479 20.41 -20.19 -15.88
CA GLY A 479 21.51 -19.35 -15.43
C GLY A 479 22.18 -19.90 -14.16
N LEU A 480 21.39 -20.24 -13.16
CA LEU A 480 21.86 -20.81 -11.90
C LEU A 480 22.69 -22.11 -12.12
N ARG A 481 22.22 -23.01 -12.98
CA ARG A 481 22.92 -24.28 -13.27
C ARG A 481 24.26 -24.07 -13.96
N ARG A 482 24.45 -22.96 -14.66
CA ARG A 482 25.72 -22.60 -15.34
C ARG A 482 26.63 -21.73 -14.48
N LEU A 483 26.20 -21.36 -13.28
CA LEU A 483 26.98 -20.50 -12.39
C LEU A 483 28.17 -21.29 -11.82
N ALA A 484 29.38 -20.96 -12.24
CA ALA A 484 30.59 -21.72 -11.89
C ALA A 484 30.92 -21.61 -10.38
N ASP A 485 30.58 -20.51 -9.74
CA ASP A 485 30.83 -20.20 -8.33
C ASP A 485 29.58 -20.35 -7.44
N ARG A 486 28.58 -21.15 -7.89
CA ARG A 486 27.29 -21.34 -7.23
C ARG A 486 27.43 -21.66 -5.74
N GLU A 487 28.23 -22.69 -5.41
CA GLU A 487 28.41 -23.16 -4.04
C GLU A 487 29.03 -22.06 -3.15
N ALA A 488 30.06 -21.37 -3.65
CA ALA A 488 30.71 -20.30 -2.92
C ALA A 488 29.76 -19.12 -2.64
N VAL A 489 28.93 -18.73 -3.62
CA VAL A 489 27.93 -17.65 -3.45
C VAL A 489 26.86 -18.05 -2.45
N VAL A 490 26.35 -19.28 -2.53
CA VAL A 490 25.32 -19.77 -1.59
C VAL A 490 25.88 -19.87 -0.17
N ASP A 491 27.10 -20.34 -0.01
CA ASP A 491 27.76 -20.42 1.28
C ASP A 491 28.03 -19.05 1.88
N GLN A 492 28.53 -18.09 1.08
CA GLN A 492 28.71 -16.71 1.50
C GLN A 492 27.40 -16.10 1.99
N GLU A 493 26.29 -16.24 1.26
CA GLU A 493 25.00 -15.65 1.65
C GLU A 493 24.36 -16.34 2.86
N ARG A 494 24.65 -17.62 3.08
CA ARG A 494 24.22 -18.33 4.28
C ARG A 494 24.86 -17.76 5.56
N HIS A 495 26.10 -17.29 5.47
CA HIS A 495 26.90 -16.75 6.58
C HIS A 495 26.98 -15.23 6.59
N ARG A 496 26.21 -14.55 5.74
CA ARG A 496 26.21 -13.08 5.70
C ARG A 496 25.54 -12.50 6.94
N ASP A 497 26.33 -11.93 7.83
CA ASP A 497 25.88 -11.33 9.08
C ASP A 497 25.54 -9.82 8.95
N SER A 498 26.14 -9.15 7.95
CA SER A 498 25.97 -7.71 7.74
C SER A 498 25.65 -7.37 6.28
N TRP A 499 24.72 -6.47 6.09
CA TRP A 499 24.22 -6.05 4.78
C TRP A 499 23.73 -4.62 4.76
#